data_328fb3f2dac892bfc19a2ffd4553bf74
#
_entry.id   328fb3f2dac892bfc19a2ffd4553bf74
#
_cell.length_a   1.000
_cell.length_b   1.000
_cell.length_c   1.000
_cell.angle_alpha   90.00
_cell.angle_beta   90.00
_cell.angle_gamma   90.00
#
_symmetry.space_group_name_H-M   'P 1'
#
loop_
_entity.id
_entity.type
_entity.pdbx_description
1 polymer ?
#
loop_
_entity_poly.entity_id
_entity_poly.type
_entity_poly.pdbx_seq_one_letter_code
_entity_poly.pdbx_strand_id
1 'polypeptide(L)'
;MPLNLEQKKELVKEVSDVLLNADTILTADYRGLSANQLTEFRKIARTPGIYIKIVKNNMLKMALKDSEYAVISDKISGPQILATASDNPGEFAKLVKKFIDDNENIELKSLAYKGKELDLSEIKKLASLPTYEEAIAMLMSIMQAPVQKLMAT
;
A
#
# COMPACT_ATOMS: atom_id res chain seq x y z
N MET A 1 -19.80 -6.14 -18.86
CA MET A 1 -21.16 -6.07 -18.35
C MET A 1 -21.29 -4.98 -17.32
N PRO A 2 -22.29 -4.14 -17.35
CA PRO A 2 -22.53 -3.19 -16.28
C PRO A 2 -22.92 -3.94 -15.01
N LEU A 3 -22.26 -3.61 -13.90
CA LEU A 3 -22.53 -4.21 -12.59
C LEU A 3 -23.95 -3.85 -12.14
N ASN A 4 -24.69 -4.84 -11.64
CA ASN A 4 -25.99 -4.63 -11.02
C ASN A 4 -25.84 -3.84 -9.71
N LEU A 5 -26.94 -3.24 -9.24
CA LEU A 5 -26.94 -2.41 -8.03
C LEU A 5 -26.50 -3.20 -6.79
N GLU A 6 -26.87 -4.48 -6.71
CA GLU A 6 -26.46 -5.40 -5.64
C GLU A 6 -24.96 -5.64 -5.66
N GLN A 7 -24.39 -5.96 -6.83
CA GLN A 7 -22.95 -6.15 -7.02
C GLN A 7 -22.14 -4.91 -6.69
N LYS A 8 -22.66 -3.72 -6.98
CA LYS A 8 -22.01 -2.45 -6.59
C LYS A 8 -21.99 -2.27 -5.07
N LYS A 9 -23.08 -2.62 -4.39
CA LYS A 9 -23.16 -2.56 -2.93
C LYS A 9 -22.21 -3.57 -2.27
N GLU A 10 -22.12 -4.78 -2.82
CA GLU A 10 -21.20 -5.81 -2.35
C GLU A 10 -19.75 -5.37 -2.51
N LEU A 11 -19.39 -4.80 -3.68
CA LEU A 11 -18.04 -4.27 -3.92
C LEU A 11 -17.68 -3.12 -2.96
N VAL A 12 -18.62 -2.21 -2.69
CA VAL A 12 -18.39 -1.12 -1.74
C VAL A 12 -18.18 -1.69 -0.33
N LYS A 13 -18.96 -2.68 0.09
CA LYS A 13 -18.77 -3.35 1.39
C LYS A 13 -17.42 -4.06 1.47
N GLU A 14 -17.08 -4.86 0.45
CA GLU A 14 -15.79 -5.55 0.39
C GLU A 14 -14.61 -4.57 0.51
N VAL A 15 -14.65 -3.48 -0.25
CA VAL A 15 -13.61 -2.44 -0.20
C VAL A 15 -13.61 -1.74 1.16
N SER A 16 -14.77 -1.45 1.74
CA SER A 16 -14.89 -0.83 3.06
C SER A 16 -14.28 -1.73 4.15
N ASP A 17 -14.58 -3.02 4.13
CA ASP A 17 -14.03 -4.00 5.09
C ASP A 17 -12.50 -4.11 4.97
N VAL A 18 -11.98 -4.10 3.74
CA VAL A 18 -10.53 -4.10 3.50
C VAL A 18 -9.88 -2.80 4.00
N LEU A 19 -10.54 -1.66 3.78
CA LEU A 19 -10.03 -0.35 4.22
C LEU A 19 -10.01 -0.21 5.74
N LEU A 20 -10.98 -0.80 6.44
CA LEU A 20 -11.03 -0.79 7.91
C LEU A 20 -9.88 -1.60 8.53
N ASN A 21 -9.44 -2.66 7.86
CA ASN A 21 -8.34 -3.51 8.31
C ASN A 21 -6.98 -3.10 7.76
N ALA A 22 -6.93 -2.10 6.88
CA ALA A 22 -5.69 -1.67 6.24
C ALA A 22 -4.99 -0.56 7.02
N ASP A 23 -3.72 -0.74 7.34
CA ASP A 23 -2.87 0.27 7.94
C ASP A 23 -2.34 1.27 6.91
N THR A 24 -2.13 0.80 5.68
CA THR A 24 -1.57 1.60 4.59
C THR A 24 -2.45 1.54 3.35
N ILE A 25 -2.71 2.69 2.77
CA ILE A 25 -3.46 2.84 1.54
C ILE A 25 -2.65 3.66 0.54
N LEU A 26 -2.57 3.15 -0.68
CA LEU A 26 -1.94 3.83 -1.80
C LEU A 26 -2.93 3.93 -2.95
N THR A 27 -2.98 5.09 -3.58
CA THR A 27 -3.65 5.25 -4.87
C THR A 27 -2.66 5.71 -5.93
N ALA A 28 -2.68 5.03 -7.06
CA ALA A 28 -1.81 5.32 -8.19
C ALA A 28 -2.60 5.34 -9.50
N ASP A 29 -2.16 6.14 -10.44
CA ASP A 29 -2.68 6.13 -11.81
C ASP A 29 -2.03 4.97 -12.57
N TYR A 30 -2.85 4.12 -13.20
CA TYR A 30 -2.36 2.98 -13.96
C TYR A 30 -2.31 3.22 -15.48
N ARG A 31 -2.50 4.45 -15.93
CA ARG A 31 -2.36 4.79 -17.33
C ARG A 31 -0.94 4.52 -17.82
N GLY A 32 -0.85 3.89 -18.98
CA GLY A 32 0.45 3.53 -19.57
C GLY A 32 1.02 2.19 -19.13
N LEU A 33 0.33 1.46 -18.23
CA LEU A 33 0.73 0.10 -17.87
C LEU A 33 0.12 -0.93 -18.83
N SER A 34 0.92 -1.89 -19.23
CA SER A 34 0.43 -3.04 -19.98
C SER A 34 -0.31 -4.03 -19.07
N ALA A 35 -1.19 -4.84 -19.66
CA ALA A 35 -1.91 -5.88 -18.92
C ALA A 35 -0.97 -6.90 -18.25
N ASN A 36 0.18 -7.18 -18.87
CA ASN A 36 1.19 -8.08 -18.32
C ASN A 36 1.82 -7.49 -17.06
N GLN A 37 2.22 -6.21 -17.08
CA GLN A 37 2.79 -5.51 -15.92
C GLN A 37 1.82 -5.48 -14.73
N LEU A 38 0.54 -5.20 -14.99
CA LEU A 38 -0.50 -5.25 -13.95
C LEU A 38 -0.67 -6.66 -13.37
N THR A 39 -0.55 -7.70 -14.21
CA THR A 39 -0.66 -9.09 -13.76
C THR A 39 0.54 -9.49 -12.92
N GLU A 40 1.74 -9.08 -13.30
CA GLU A 40 2.97 -9.29 -12.53
C GLU A 40 2.90 -8.56 -11.18
N PHE A 41 2.46 -7.32 -11.17
CA PHE A 41 2.26 -6.56 -9.94
C PHE A 41 1.29 -7.26 -8.98
N ARG A 42 0.16 -7.75 -9.49
CA ARG A 42 -0.80 -8.52 -8.68
C ARG A 42 -0.23 -9.84 -8.16
N LYS A 43 0.61 -10.52 -8.94
CA LYS A 43 1.27 -11.76 -8.49
C LYS A 43 2.24 -11.47 -7.34
N ILE A 44 3.09 -10.45 -7.49
CA ILE A 44 4.07 -10.06 -6.49
C ILE A 44 3.39 -9.58 -5.20
N ALA A 45 2.31 -8.84 -5.33
CA ALA A 45 1.56 -8.29 -4.20
C ALA A 45 0.80 -9.34 -3.37
N ARG A 46 0.41 -10.46 -3.97
CA ARG A 46 -0.28 -11.54 -3.25
C ARG A 46 0.57 -12.21 -2.17
N THR A 47 1.86 -12.29 -2.37
CA THR A 47 2.78 -12.96 -1.44
C THR A 47 2.83 -12.27 -0.07
N PRO A 48 2.98 -10.93 0.04
CA PRO A 48 2.93 -10.23 1.32
C PRO A 48 1.51 -9.84 1.77
N GLY A 49 0.46 -10.40 1.19
CA GLY A 49 -0.91 -10.12 1.61
C GLY A 49 -1.44 -8.73 1.23
N ILE A 50 -0.86 -8.12 0.20
CA ILE A 50 -1.30 -6.83 -0.29
C ILE A 50 -2.54 -7.01 -1.17
N TYR A 51 -3.61 -6.28 -0.86
CA TYR A 51 -4.82 -6.27 -1.65
C TYR A 51 -4.74 -5.18 -2.72
N ILE A 52 -4.92 -5.56 -3.97
CA ILE A 52 -4.91 -4.64 -5.11
C ILE A 52 -6.19 -4.80 -5.91
N LYS A 53 -6.91 -3.72 -6.07
CA LYS A 53 -8.14 -3.68 -6.89
C LYS A 53 -8.27 -2.36 -7.64
N ILE A 54 -8.76 -2.46 -8.85
CA ILE A 54 -9.19 -1.28 -9.61
C ILE A 54 -10.67 -1.07 -9.33
N VAL A 55 -10.97 0.04 -8.70
CA VAL A 55 -12.34 0.38 -8.27
C VAL A 55 -12.77 1.69 -8.93
N LYS A 56 -14.04 1.79 -9.28
CA LYS A 56 -14.60 3.02 -9.84
C LYS A 56 -14.57 4.13 -8.77
N ASN A 57 -14.10 5.33 -9.15
CA ASN A 57 -13.89 6.44 -8.22
C ASN A 57 -15.08 6.75 -7.30
N ASN A 58 -16.31 6.72 -7.84
CA ASN A 58 -17.50 6.98 -7.04
C ASN A 58 -17.71 5.92 -5.94
N MET A 59 -17.41 4.65 -6.23
CA MET A 59 -17.51 3.57 -5.25
C MET A 59 -16.39 3.68 -4.21
N LEU A 60 -15.18 4.02 -4.65
CA LEU A 60 -14.05 4.25 -3.76
C LEU A 60 -14.32 5.42 -2.81
N LYS A 61 -14.85 6.53 -3.33
CA LYS A 61 -15.27 7.68 -2.51
C LYS A 61 -16.34 7.34 -1.49
N MET A 62 -17.30 6.46 -1.84
CA MET A 62 -18.31 5.98 -0.89
C MET A 62 -17.70 5.13 0.21
N ALA A 63 -16.81 4.21 -0.14
CA ALA A 63 -16.13 3.35 0.83
C ALA A 63 -15.19 4.14 1.77
N LEU A 64 -14.53 5.19 1.28
CA LEU A 64 -13.64 6.04 2.07
C LEU A 64 -14.38 6.97 3.03
N LYS A 65 -15.63 7.37 2.74
CA LYS A 65 -16.41 8.24 3.64
C LYS A 65 -16.64 7.63 5.02
N ASP A 66 -16.75 6.31 5.07
CA ASP A 66 -16.98 5.55 6.30
C ASP A 66 -15.68 5.13 7.00
N SER A 67 -14.51 5.56 6.48
CA SER A 67 -13.19 5.21 7.00
C SER A 67 -12.39 6.45 7.44
N GLU A 68 -11.33 6.23 8.21
CA GLU A 68 -10.39 7.27 8.65
C GLU A 68 -9.63 7.95 7.48
N TYR A 69 -9.75 7.38 6.28
CA TYR A 69 -9.05 7.82 5.07
C TYR A 69 -9.86 8.78 4.20
N ALA A 70 -10.89 9.41 4.75
CA ALA A 70 -11.74 10.37 4.04
C ALA A 70 -10.95 11.54 3.41
N VAL A 71 -9.80 11.89 4.00
CA VAL A 71 -8.90 12.94 3.50
C VAL A 71 -8.41 12.68 2.07
N ILE A 72 -8.27 11.40 1.68
CA ILE A 72 -7.82 11.03 0.34
C ILE A 72 -8.93 11.21 -0.70
N SER A 73 -10.20 11.24 -0.29
CA SER A 73 -11.35 11.27 -1.21
C SER A 73 -11.30 12.44 -2.20
N ASP A 74 -10.73 13.58 -1.79
CA ASP A 74 -10.65 14.78 -2.61
C ASP A 74 -9.59 14.69 -3.72
N LYS A 75 -8.57 13.85 -3.50
CA LYS A 75 -7.48 13.63 -4.47
C LYS A 75 -7.77 12.50 -5.46
N ILE A 76 -8.90 11.82 -5.31
CA ILE A 76 -9.31 10.77 -6.23
C ILE A 76 -9.80 11.38 -7.53
N SER A 77 -8.93 11.38 -8.54
CA SER A 77 -9.23 11.85 -9.89
C SER A 77 -8.55 10.96 -10.93
N GLY A 78 -9.27 10.63 -11.99
CA GLY A 78 -8.75 9.77 -13.07
C GLY A 78 -8.82 8.27 -12.78
N PRO A 79 -8.27 7.42 -13.64
CA PRO A 79 -8.26 5.97 -13.46
C PRO A 79 -7.24 5.59 -12.39
N GLN A 80 -7.72 5.04 -11.29
CA GLN A 80 -6.87 4.71 -10.14
C GLN A 80 -6.90 3.24 -9.79
N ILE A 81 -5.76 2.75 -9.37
CA ILE A 81 -5.59 1.47 -8.71
C ILE A 81 -5.47 1.71 -7.20
N LEU A 82 -6.25 0.96 -6.44
CA LEU A 82 -6.17 0.93 -5.00
C LEU A 82 -5.25 -0.22 -4.58
N ALA A 83 -4.26 0.07 -3.79
CA ALA A 83 -3.43 -0.92 -3.12
C ALA A 83 -3.47 -0.68 -1.61
N THR A 84 -3.72 -1.74 -0.84
CA THR A 84 -3.79 -1.67 0.61
C THR A 84 -2.94 -2.76 1.25
N ALA A 85 -2.36 -2.46 2.39
CA ALA A 85 -1.61 -3.43 3.20
C ALA A 85 -2.00 -3.30 4.67
N SER A 86 -2.15 -4.45 5.34
CA SER A 86 -2.56 -4.52 6.74
C SER A 86 -1.38 -4.71 7.68
N ASP A 87 -0.42 -5.59 7.35
CA ASP A 87 0.56 -6.06 8.33
C ASP A 87 1.96 -5.46 8.19
N ASN A 88 2.43 -5.23 6.96
CA ASN A 88 3.83 -4.88 6.67
C ASN A 88 3.96 -3.63 5.79
N PRO A 89 3.86 -2.42 6.35
CA PRO A 89 3.98 -1.18 5.57
C PRO A 89 5.35 -1.03 4.89
N GLY A 90 6.41 -1.56 5.50
CA GLY A 90 7.75 -1.53 4.93
C GLY A 90 7.90 -2.39 3.67
N GLU A 91 7.38 -3.62 3.68
CA GLU A 91 7.38 -4.49 2.49
C GLU A 91 6.50 -3.92 1.39
N PHE A 92 5.34 -3.38 1.75
CA PHE A 92 4.46 -2.69 0.82
C PHE A 92 5.17 -1.54 0.12
N ALA A 93 5.84 -0.68 0.87
CA ALA A 93 6.58 0.46 0.33
C ALA A 93 7.76 0.02 -0.54
N LYS A 94 8.49 -1.06 -0.17
CA LYS A 94 9.56 -1.65 -0.98
C LYS A 94 9.04 -2.17 -2.32
N LEU A 95 7.90 -2.88 -2.32
CA LEU A 95 7.28 -3.39 -3.54
C LEU A 95 6.77 -2.28 -4.45
N VAL A 96 6.08 -1.30 -3.87
CA VAL A 96 5.59 -0.14 -4.61
C VAL A 96 6.76 0.62 -5.24
N LYS A 97 7.84 0.83 -4.48
CA LYS A 97 9.04 1.51 -5.00
C LYS A 97 9.66 0.74 -6.16
N LYS A 98 9.87 -0.57 -6.01
CA LYS A 98 10.37 -1.42 -7.10
C LYS A 98 9.49 -1.30 -8.35
N PHE A 99 8.18 -1.36 -8.15
CA PHE A 99 7.24 -1.30 -9.26
C PHE A 99 7.24 0.06 -9.96
N ILE A 100 7.49 1.15 -9.24
CA ILE A 100 7.66 2.49 -9.80
C ILE A 100 8.99 2.59 -10.56
N ASP A 101 10.08 2.08 -9.96
CA ASP A 101 11.40 2.10 -10.59
C ASP A 101 11.43 1.28 -11.89
N ASP A 102 10.67 0.19 -11.95
CA ASP A 102 10.50 -0.66 -13.15
C ASP A 102 9.57 -0.05 -14.21
N ASN A 103 8.68 0.88 -13.81
CA ASN A 103 7.65 1.45 -14.67
C ASN A 103 7.54 2.97 -14.49
N GLU A 104 8.27 3.73 -15.29
CA GLU A 104 8.32 5.20 -15.23
C GLU A 104 6.97 5.91 -15.49
N ASN A 105 5.99 5.17 -16.06
CA ASN A 105 4.69 5.71 -16.43
C ASN A 105 3.66 5.74 -15.29
N ILE A 106 4.04 5.30 -14.09
CA ILE A 106 3.13 5.25 -12.94
C ILE A 106 3.24 6.56 -12.15
N GLU A 107 2.12 7.23 -12.02
CA GLU A 107 2.00 8.38 -11.15
C GLU A 107 1.30 7.99 -9.84
N LEU A 108 2.01 8.14 -8.75
CA LEU A 108 1.41 8.04 -7.42
C LEU A 108 0.56 9.28 -7.15
N LYS A 109 -0.68 9.09 -6.73
CA LYS A 109 -1.58 10.20 -6.42
C LYS A 109 -1.62 10.51 -4.92
N SER A 110 -1.82 9.50 -4.11
CA SER A 110 -1.84 9.67 -2.66
C SER A 110 -1.40 8.42 -1.92
N LEU A 111 -0.79 8.65 -0.78
CA LEU A 111 -0.38 7.63 0.18
C LEU A 111 -0.92 8.03 1.54
N ALA A 112 -1.53 7.10 2.25
CA ALA A 112 -1.90 7.30 3.63
C ALA A 112 -1.47 6.13 4.51
N TYR A 113 -1.09 6.45 5.71
CA TYR A 113 -0.73 5.52 6.76
C TYR A 113 -1.47 5.87 8.04
N LYS A 114 -2.26 4.94 8.57
CA LYS A 114 -3.07 5.11 9.80
C LYS A 114 -3.86 6.42 9.83
N GLY A 115 -4.62 6.69 8.76
CA GLY A 115 -5.46 7.88 8.66
C GLY A 115 -4.73 9.19 8.35
N LYS A 116 -3.39 9.19 8.31
CA LYS A 116 -2.59 10.36 7.97
C LYS A 116 -2.11 10.27 6.54
N GLU A 117 -2.32 11.34 5.80
CA GLU A 117 -1.74 11.47 4.48
C GLU A 117 -0.23 11.71 4.59
N LEU A 118 0.53 10.99 3.80
CA LEU A 118 1.98 11.10 3.70
C LEU A 118 2.36 11.65 2.34
N ASP A 119 3.41 12.45 2.31
CA ASP A 119 4.00 12.91 1.07
C ASP A 119 4.64 11.76 0.30
N LEU A 120 4.58 11.83 -1.02
CA LEU A 120 5.17 10.81 -1.90
C LEU A 120 6.67 10.61 -1.67
N SER A 121 7.37 11.66 -1.21
CA SER A 121 8.77 11.58 -0.81
C SER A 121 9.01 10.70 0.42
N GLU A 122 8.00 10.51 1.26
CA GLU A 122 8.09 9.69 2.47
C GLU A 122 7.97 8.19 2.21
N ILE A 123 7.57 7.79 0.99
CA ILE A 123 7.62 6.38 0.55
C ILE A 123 9.03 5.81 0.71
N LYS A 124 10.06 6.61 0.43
CA LYS A 124 11.45 6.19 0.62
C LYS A 124 11.77 5.90 2.08
N LYS A 125 11.20 6.68 3.00
CA LYS A 125 11.34 6.47 4.44
C LYS A 125 10.59 5.22 4.88
N LEU A 126 9.36 5.01 4.40
CA LEU A 126 8.58 3.79 4.66
C LEU A 126 9.27 2.54 4.10
N ALA A 127 9.84 2.63 2.90
CA ALA A 127 10.58 1.52 2.29
C ALA A 127 11.88 1.18 3.04
N SER A 128 12.42 2.11 3.82
CA SER A 128 13.60 1.88 4.68
C SER A 128 13.25 1.28 6.04
N LEU A 129 11.97 1.20 6.38
CA LEU A 129 11.55 0.54 7.62
C LEU A 129 11.83 -0.96 7.54
N PRO A 130 12.49 -1.52 8.56
CA PRO A 130 12.68 -2.96 8.64
C PRO A 130 11.34 -3.67 8.89
N THR A 131 11.24 -4.91 8.46
CA THR A 131 10.13 -5.77 8.87
C THR A 131 10.19 -6.03 10.37
N TYR A 132 9.09 -6.50 10.95
CA TYR A 132 9.04 -6.79 12.38
C TYR A 132 10.16 -7.75 12.83
N GLU A 133 10.41 -8.79 12.03
CA GLU A 133 11.48 -9.76 12.29
C GLU A 133 12.88 -9.14 12.16
N GLU A 134 13.09 -8.31 11.12
CA GLU A 134 14.33 -7.56 10.92
C GLU A 134 14.56 -6.56 12.06
N ALA A 135 13.52 -5.89 12.53
CA ALA A 135 13.60 -4.96 13.66
C ALA A 135 14.02 -5.66 14.96
N ILE A 136 13.45 -6.84 15.24
CA ILE A 136 13.84 -7.67 16.38
C ILE A 136 15.29 -8.14 16.23
N ALA A 137 15.69 -8.59 15.06
CA ALA A 137 17.06 -9.02 14.79
C ALA A 137 18.07 -7.88 15.00
N MET A 138 17.73 -6.66 14.53
CA MET A 138 18.54 -5.46 14.79
C MET A 138 18.64 -5.14 16.29
N LEU A 139 17.53 -5.22 17.01
CA LEU A 139 17.50 -4.99 18.45
C LEU A 139 18.39 -6.00 19.19
N MET A 140 18.28 -7.29 18.87
CA MET A 140 19.13 -8.33 19.42
C MET A 140 20.61 -8.10 19.10
N SER A 141 20.93 -7.70 17.88
CA SER A 141 22.30 -7.38 17.47
C SER A 141 22.88 -6.20 18.27
N ILE A 142 22.08 -5.15 18.48
CA ILE A 142 22.49 -3.99 19.30
C ILE A 142 22.72 -4.40 20.76
N MET A 143 21.90 -5.28 21.32
CA MET A 143 22.05 -5.78 22.68
C MET A 143 23.30 -6.66 22.85
N GLN A 144 23.72 -7.37 21.79
CA GLN A 144 24.93 -8.22 21.79
C GLN A 144 26.22 -7.44 21.49
N ALA A 145 26.12 -6.29 20.84
CA ALA A 145 27.28 -5.49 20.42
C ALA A 145 28.25 -5.12 21.55
N PRO A 146 27.81 -4.73 22.78
CA PRO A 146 28.70 -4.45 23.88
C PRO A 146 29.51 -5.68 24.33
N VAL A 147 28.89 -6.86 24.33
CA VAL A 147 29.53 -8.13 24.75
C VAL A 147 30.57 -8.54 23.69
N GLN A 148 30.24 -8.40 22.39
CA GLN A 148 31.17 -8.69 21.30
C GLN A 148 32.39 -7.76 21.32
N LYS A 149 32.19 -6.47 21.60
CA LYS A 149 33.29 -5.52 21.75
C LYS A 149 34.22 -5.86 22.93
N LEU A 150 33.64 -6.32 24.02
CA LEU A 150 34.38 -6.74 25.21
C LEU A 150 35.20 -8.01 24.95
N MET A 151 34.70 -8.93 24.14
CA MET A 151 35.40 -10.16 23.75
C MET A 151 36.49 -9.92 22.69
N ALA A 152 36.35 -8.87 21.88
CA ALA A 152 37.33 -8.50 20.84
C ALA A 152 38.52 -7.65 21.37
N THR A 153 38.43 -7.20 22.58
CA THR A 153 39.52 -6.54 23.29
C THR A 153 40.23 -7.54 24.18
#